data_0256e8362a778a579c3e876b146bc0f1
#
_entry.id   0256e8362a778a579c3e876b146bc0f1
#
_cell.length_a   1.000
_cell.length_b   1.000
_cell.length_c   1.000
_cell.angle_alpha   90.00
_cell.angle_beta   90.00
_cell.angle_gamma   90.00
#
_symmetry.space_group_name_H-M   'P 1'
#
loop_
_entity.id
_entity.type
_entity.pdbx_description
1 polymer ?
#
loop_
_entity_poly.entity_id
_entity_poly.type
_entity_poly.pdbx_seq_one_letter_code
_entity_poly.pdbx_strand_id
1 'polypeptide(L)'
;LEYYLAAQAEAKDPSALDATIQLLRDYQDAQDYMDNGQYTEAVAALKQLQNRVTDPDSTLYAAIEEMIQKAQTAQADNQFAADIQEAQSYLSDQKYDAAAGKLDSLAADDTLTDDQKKQVEDLQKQLTEAQEAAQRQEETQQKQEQQKQMFSSRIDEQEANDQKISDAATPEEELELTSTSFEAWDTLLSEMYDYLATVLNADQYASEEASYKTWVEERDKGAENAAAQSEDETAGQLAAASFKQSYTKARCYKLLDLM
;
A
#
# COMPACT_ATOMS: atom_id res chain seq x y z
N LEU A 1 52.54 -6.88 -19.59
CA LEU A 1 52.62 -6.14 -20.85
C LEU A 1 53.94 -5.34 -20.95
N GLU A 2 54.26 -4.51 -19.98
CA GLU A 2 55.49 -3.65 -19.96
C GLU A 2 56.78 -4.39 -20.28
N TYR A 3 56.98 -5.57 -19.66
CA TYR A 3 58.15 -6.41 -19.93
C TYR A 3 58.27 -6.81 -21.43
N TYR A 4 57.12 -7.19 -22.05
CA TYR A 4 57.10 -7.59 -23.46
C TYR A 4 57.33 -6.40 -24.41
N LEU A 5 56.79 -5.22 -24.06
CA LEU A 5 57.02 -3.98 -24.81
C LEU A 5 58.50 -3.55 -24.77
N ALA A 6 59.15 -3.66 -23.58
CA ALA A 6 60.59 -3.41 -23.43
C ALA A 6 61.42 -4.42 -24.24
N ALA A 7 61.09 -5.71 -24.16
CA ALA A 7 61.74 -6.77 -24.92
C ALA A 7 61.58 -6.58 -26.43
N GLN A 8 60.42 -6.11 -26.91
CA GLN A 8 60.18 -5.80 -28.32
C GLN A 8 61.06 -4.67 -28.84
N ALA A 9 61.28 -3.62 -28.03
CA ALA A 9 62.10 -2.48 -28.39
C ALA A 9 63.58 -2.86 -28.56
N GLU A 10 64.04 -3.91 -27.90
CA GLU A 10 65.44 -4.39 -27.95
C GLU A 10 65.64 -5.60 -28.91
N ALA A 11 64.55 -6.20 -29.41
CA ALA A 11 64.58 -7.41 -30.22
C ALA A 11 65.17 -7.16 -31.62
N LYS A 12 65.90 -8.12 -32.15
CA LYS A 12 66.39 -8.12 -33.53
C LYS A 12 65.23 -8.25 -34.56
N ASP A 13 64.15 -8.92 -34.15
CA ASP A 13 62.90 -9.04 -34.88
C ASP A 13 61.74 -8.66 -33.94
N PRO A 14 61.36 -7.38 -33.92
CA PRO A 14 60.25 -6.91 -33.08
C PRO A 14 58.93 -7.59 -33.36
N SER A 15 58.69 -8.02 -34.63
CA SER A 15 57.42 -8.63 -35.08
C SER A 15 57.21 -10.03 -34.44
N ALA A 16 58.22 -10.70 -33.97
CA ALA A 16 58.10 -11.98 -33.30
C ALA A 16 57.27 -11.91 -31.96
N LEU A 17 57.17 -10.72 -31.37
CA LEU A 17 56.40 -10.49 -30.12
C LEU A 17 55.03 -9.86 -30.34
N ASP A 18 54.74 -9.42 -31.54
CA ASP A 18 53.48 -8.67 -31.87
C ASP A 18 52.21 -9.41 -31.42
N ALA A 19 52.13 -10.71 -31.76
CA ALA A 19 51.00 -11.54 -31.39
C ALA A 19 50.78 -11.64 -29.87
N THR A 20 51.88 -11.84 -29.10
CA THR A 20 51.81 -11.93 -27.63
C THR A 20 51.45 -10.59 -27.01
N ILE A 21 52.02 -9.51 -27.48
CA ILE A 21 51.70 -8.14 -27.02
C ILE A 21 50.22 -7.83 -27.27
N GLN A 22 49.67 -8.21 -28.41
CA GLN A 22 48.28 -8.01 -28.73
C GLN A 22 47.35 -8.84 -27.82
N LEU A 23 47.68 -10.09 -27.56
CA LEU A 23 46.92 -10.91 -26.61
C LEU A 23 46.90 -10.30 -25.21
N LEU A 24 48.03 -9.74 -24.74
CA LEU A 24 48.10 -9.10 -23.41
C LEU A 24 47.37 -7.77 -23.35
N ARG A 25 47.29 -7.01 -24.45
CA ARG A 25 46.47 -5.79 -24.56
C ARG A 25 44.98 -6.15 -24.50
N ASP A 26 44.56 -7.11 -25.32
CA ASP A 26 43.14 -7.54 -25.32
C ASP A 26 42.71 -8.11 -23.95
N TYR A 27 43.65 -8.73 -23.23
CA TYR A 27 43.40 -9.18 -21.83
C TYR A 27 43.23 -7.98 -20.87
N GLN A 28 44.05 -6.94 -21.02
CA GLN A 28 43.89 -5.71 -20.21
C GLN A 28 42.59 -4.97 -20.53
N ASP A 29 42.24 -4.87 -21.83
CA ASP A 29 40.96 -4.26 -22.24
C ASP A 29 39.76 -5.01 -21.59
N ALA A 30 39.86 -6.35 -21.50
CA ALA A 30 38.86 -7.15 -20.82
C ALA A 30 38.83 -6.92 -19.30
N GLN A 31 40.00 -6.69 -18.66
CA GLN A 31 40.07 -6.28 -17.25
C GLN A 31 39.41 -4.90 -17.04
N ASP A 32 39.66 -3.96 -17.94
CA ASP A 32 39.03 -2.62 -17.88
C ASP A 32 37.52 -2.71 -17.98
N TYR A 33 36.99 -3.60 -18.83
CA TYR A 33 35.52 -3.88 -18.85
C TYR A 33 35.01 -4.41 -17.52
N MET A 34 35.75 -5.33 -16.87
CA MET A 34 35.41 -5.84 -15.53
C MET A 34 35.39 -4.75 -14.48
N ASP A 35 36.41 -3.90 -14.44
CA ASP A 35 36.56 -2.83 -13.45
C ASP A 35 35.49 -1.73 -13.63
N ASN A 36 34.99 -1.56 -14.86
CA ASN A 36 33.90 -0.65 -15.16
C ASN A 36 32.49 -1.28 -15.01
N GLY A 37 32.39 -2.54 -14.57
CA GLY A 37 31.11 -3.24 -14.42
C GLY A 37 30.45 -3.66 -15.73
N GLN A 38 31.19 -3.61 -16.84
CA GLN A 38 30.73 -3.97 -18.18
C GLN A 38 30.91 -5.48 -18.43
N TYR A 39 30.25 -6.30 -17.62
CA TYR A 39 30.49 -7.76 -17.56
C TYR A 39 30.11 -8.48 -18.85
N THR A 40 29.09 -8.02 -19.55
CA THR A 40 28.71 -8.58 -20.87
C THR A 40 29.81 -8.40 -21.90
N GLU A 41 30.39 -7.21 -21.99
CA GLU A 41 31.50 -6.85 -22.84
C GLU A 41 32.76 -7.61 -22.45
N ALA A 42 33.04 -7.71 -21.13
CA ALA A 42 34.15 -8.49 -20.59
C ALA A 42 34.09 -9.96 -21.02
N VAL A 43 32.94 -10.61 -20.85
CA VAL A 43 32.73 -12.02 -21.25
C VAL A 43 32.92 -12.18 -22.76
N ALA A 44 32.38 -11.27 -23.57
CA ALA A 44 32.54 -11.33 -25.04
C ALA A 44 34.02 -11.18 -25.46
N ALA A 45 34.74 -10.19 -24.89
CA ALA A 45 36.17 -9.96 -25.18
C ALA A 45 37.03 -11.16 -24.73
N LEU A 46 36.80 -11.67 -23.51
CA LEU A 46 37.52 -12.82 -22.98
C LEU A 46 37.31 -14.09 -23.79
N LYS A 47 36.10 -14.38 -24.26
CA LYS A 47 35.84 -15.53 -25.14
C LYS A 47 36.51 -15.39 -26.49
N GLN A 48 36.54 -14.19 -27.07
CA GLN A 48 37.32 -13.94 -28.29
C GLN A 48 38.81 -14.12 -28.09
N LEU A 49 39.34 -13.65 -26.93
CA LEU A 49 40.73 -13.84 -26.54
C LEU A 49 41.05 -15.31 -26.35
N GLN A 50 40.22 -16.05 -25.63
CA GLN A 50 40.36 -17.50 -25.37
C GLN A 50 40.50 -18.30 -26.66
N ASN A 51 39.72 -17.98 -27.69
CA ASN A 51 39.77 -18.62 -29.01
C ASN A 51 41.11 -18.37 -29.75
N ARG A 52 41.87 -17.34 -29.36
CA ARG A 52 43.17 -17.00 -29.99
C ARG A 52 44.35 -17.57 -29.26
N VAL A 53 44.17 -18.05 -28.01
CA VAL A 53 45.19 -18.72 -27.25
C VAL A 53 45.26 -20.18 -27.73
N THR A 54 46.39 -20.54 -28.38
CA THR A 54 46.55 -21.85 -29.00
C THR A 54 46.97 -22.97 -28.03
N ASP A 55 47.46 -22.60 -26.87
CA ASP A 55 47.87 -23.54 -25.81
C ASP A 55 46.88 -23.51 -24.66
N PRO A 56 46.01 -24.52 -24.55
CA PRO A 56 45.01 -24.58 -23.45
C PRO A 56 45.63 -24.85 -22.09
N ASP A 57 46.84 -25.33 -22.02
CA ASP A 57 47.57 -25.59 -20.76
C ASP A 57 48.37 -24.35 -20.29
N SER A 58 48.30 -23.26 -21.03
CA SER A 58 49.03 -22.03 -20.67
C SER A 58 48.39 -21.32 -19.47
N THR A 59 49.25 -20.64 -18.69
CA THR A 59 48.79 -19.79 -17.58
C THR A 59 47.82 -18.66 -18.05
N LEU A 60 48.00 -18.18 -19.28
CA LEU A 60 47.13 -17.17 -19.86
C LEU A 60 45.73 -17.74 -20.12
N TYR A 61 45.64 -18.97 -20.66
CA TYR A 61 44.34 -19.61 -20.91
C TYR A 61 43.56 -19.82 -19.60
N ALA A 62 44.23 -20.33 -18.55
CA ALA A 62 43.65 -20.51 -17.23
C ALA A 62 43.18 -19.17 -16.61
N ALA A 63 44.00 -18.10 -16.75
CA ALA A 63 43.61 -16.76 -16.27
C ALA A 63 42.36 -16.18 -17.00
N ILE A 64 42.26 -16.41 -18.32
CA ILE A 64 41.11 -16.00 -19.12
C ILE A 64 39.88 -16.77 -18.65
N GLU A 65 39.96 -18.07 -18.44
CA GLU A 65 38.84 -18.91 -18.00
C GLU A 65 38.36 -18.50 -16.62
N GLU A 66 39.27 -18.25 -15.67
CA GLU A 66 38.92 -17.72 -14.33
C GLU A 66 38.22 -16.37 -14.43
N MET A 67 38.70 -15.47 -15.32
CA MET A 67 38.11 -14.16 -15.49
C MET A 67 36.71 -14.25 -16.15
N ILE A 68 36.50 -15.16 -17.10
CA ILE A 68 35.16 -15.44 -17.68
C ILE A 68 34.21 -15.86 -16.59
N GLN A 69 34.61 -16.78 -15.71
CA GLN A 69 33.77 -17.23 -14.58
C GLN A 69 33.44 -16.07 -13.66
N LYS A 70 34.42 -15.24 -13.28
CA LYS A 70 34.16 -14.06 -12.44
C LYS A 70 33.21 -13.06 -13.12
N ALA A 71 33.39 -12.80 -14.41
CA ALA A 71 32.53 -11.89 -15.15
C ALA A 71 31.09 -12.41 -15.23
N GLN A 72 30.91 -13.71 -15.48
CA GLN A 72 29.58 -14.32 -15.54
C GLN A 72 28.89 -14.30 -14.17
N THR A 73 29.62 -14.61 -13.09
CA THR A 73 29.07 -14.51 -11.73
C THR A 73 28.65 -13.07 -11.39
N ALA A 74 29.54 -12.10 -11.65
CA ALA A 74 29.22 -10.69 -11.39
C ALA A 74 28.04 -10.17 -12.24
N GLN A 75 27.91 -10.66 -13.47
CA GLN A 75 26.76 -10.36 -14.34
C GLN A 75 25.46 -10.92 -13.75
N ALA A 76 25.48 -12.17 -13.30
CA ALA A 76 24.32 -12.82 -12.66
C ALA A 76 23.92 -12.11 -11.36
N ASP A 77 24.91 -11.74 -10.53
CA ASP A 77 24.66 -11.02 -9.27
C ASP A 77 24.05 -9.63 -9.54
N ASN A 78 24.54 -8.91 -10.53
CA ASN A 78 23.95 -7.62 -10.92
C ASN A 78 22.53 -7.77 -11.45
N GLN A 79 22.25 -8.79 -12.26
CA GLN A 79 20.91 -9.06 -12.76
C GLN A 79 19.97 -9.40 -11.60
N PHE A 80 20.40 -10.29 -10.69
CA PHE A 80 19.65 -10.63 -9.50
C PHE A 80 19.34 -9.38 -8.65
N ALA A 81 20.35 -8.52 -8.39
CA ALA A 81 20.17 -7.29 -7.63
C ALA A 81 19.13 -6.33 -8.31
N ALA A 82 19.18 -6.21 -9.63
CA ALA A 82 18.22 -5.42 -10.38
C ALA A 82 16.79 -6.00 -10.29
N ASP A 83 16.66 -7.32 -10.40
CA ASP A 83 15.38 -8.03 -10.31
C ASP A 83 14.77 -7.93 -8.91
N ILE A 84 15.58 -8.01 -7.86
CA ILE A 84 15.14 -7.77 -6.47
C ILE A 84 14.68 -6.33 -6.27
N GLN A 85 15.42 -5.36 -6.80
CA GLN A 85 15.02 -3.95 -6.71
C GLN A 85 13.70 -3.69 -7.43
N GLU A 86 13.49 -4.31 -8.58
CA GLU A 86 12.23 -4.21 -9.32
C GLU A 86 11.07 -4.84 -8.54
N ALA A 87 11.27 -6.03 -7.94
CA ALA A 87 10.26 -6.66 -7.09
C ALA A 87 9.91 -5.79 -5.87
N GLN A 88 10.90 -5.18 -5.21
CA GLN A 88 10.69 -4.23 -4.11
C GLN A 88 9.93 -2.97 -4.55
N SER A 89 10.21 -2.46 -5.75
CA SER A 89 9.47 -1.34 -6.32
C SER A 89 8.00 -1.70 -6.55
N TYR A 90 7.72 -2.88 -7.10
CA TYR A 90 6.34 -3.35 -7.27
C TYR A 90 5.61 -3.50 -5.94
N LEU A 91 6.28 -4.01 -4.89
CA LEU A 91 5.71 -4.07 -3.54
C LEU A 91 5.36 -2.68 -3.00
N SER A 92 6.28 -1.73 -3.13
CA SER A 92 6.08 -0.34 -2.68
C SER A 92 4.94 0.35 -3.41
N ASP A 93 4.76 0.04 -4.70
CA ASP A 93 3.70 0.56 -5.56
C ASP A 93 2.37 -0.19 -5.39
N GLN A 94 2.30 -1.18 -4.49
CA GLN A 94 1.15 -2.07 -4.29
C GLN A 94 0.76 -2.89 -5.54
N LYS A 95 1.71 -3.10 -6.46
CA LYS A 95 1.55 -3.91 -7.66
C LYS A 95 1.85 -5.38 -7.34
N TYR A 96 1.03 -5.98 -6.48
CA TYR A 96 1.31 -7.31 -5.90
C TYR A 96 1.44 -8.43 -6.92
N ASP A 97 0.63 -8.44 -7.97
CA ASP A 97 0.70 -9.46 -9.03
C ASP A 97 2.03 -9.38 -9.81
N ALA A 98 2.52 -8.17 -10.07
CA ALA A 98 3.80 -7.97 -10.74
C ALA A 98 4.97 -8.38 -9.82
N ALA A 99 4.90 -8.05 -8.52
CA ALA A 99 5.87 -8.49 -7.53
C ALA A 99 5.89 -10.03 -7.42
N ALA A 100 4.73 -10.67 -7.36
CA ALA A 100 4.60 -12.13 -7.34
C ALA A 100 5.27 -12.77 -8.56
N GLY A 101 4.90 -12.34 -9.76
CA GLY A 101 5.47 -12.88 -11.00
C GLY A 101 7.00 -12.74 -11.09
N LYS A 102 7.55 -11.62 -10.60
CA LYS A 102 9.01 -11.42 -10.56
C LYS A 102 9.67 -12.36 -9.54
N LEU A 103 9.12 -12.44 -8.32
CA LEU A 103 9.67 -13.30 -7.26
C LEU A 103 9.52 -14.79 -7.60
N ASP A 104 8.44 -15.22 -8.23
CA ASP A 104 8.25 -16.60 -8.68
C ASP A 104 9.26 -16.96 -9.77
N SER A 105 9.56 -16.03 -10.69
CA SER A 105 10.60 -16.21 -11.70
C SER A 105 11.98 -16.39 -11.07
N LEU A 106 12.31 -15.60 -10.03
CA LEU A 106 13.56 -15.72 -9.29
C LEU A 106 13.60 -17.03 -8.48
N ALA A 107 12.51 -17.39 -7.82
CA ALA A 107 12.43 -18.64 -7.03
C ALA A 107 12.61 -19.90 -7.88
N ALA A 108 12.28 -19.83 -9.17
CA ALA A 108 12.46 -20.92 -10.13
C ALA A 108 13.90 -21.03 -10.68
N ASP A 109 14.79 -20.07 -10.34
CA ASP A 109 16.17 -20.10 -10.80
C ASP A 109 17.05 -20.97 -9.89
N ASP A 110 17.40 -22.15 -10.38
CA ASP A 110 18.24 -23.13 -9.66
C ASP A 110 19.69 -22.65 -9.49
N THR A 111 20.11 -21.60 -10.21
CA THR A 111 21.48 -21.10 -10.17
C THR A 111 21.74 -20.13 -9.01
N LEU A 112 20.68 -19.68 -8.33
CA LEU A 112 20.80 -18.79 -7.19
C LEU A 112 21.52 -19.44 -6.01
N THR A 113 22.34 -18.65 -5.34
CA THR A 113 22.98 -19.02 -4.08
C THR A 113 21.95 -19.14 -2.95
N ASP A 114 22.31 -19.84 -1.87
CA ASP A 114 21.41 -20.00 -0.71
C ASP A 114 21.03 -18.64 -0.10
N ASP A 115 21.93 -17.66 -0.07
CA ASP A 115 21.65 -16.31 0.42
C ASP A 115 20.65 -15.56 -0.51
N GLN A 116 20.81 -15.72 -1.83
CA GLN A 116 19.90 -15.14 -2.81
C GLN A 116 18.50 -15.77 -2.71
N LYS A 117 18.43 -17.11 -2.59
CA LYS A 117 17.15 -17.84 -2.36
C LYS A 117 16.46 -17.35 -1.10
N LYS A 118 17.19 -17.19 -0.01
CA LYS A 118 16.63 -16.65 1.23
C LYS A 118 16.11 -15.23 1.06
N GLN A 119 16.81 -14.39 0.31
CA GLN A 119 16.34 -13.03 0.03
C GLN A 119 15.01 -13.02 -0.77
N VAL A 120 14.87 -13.93 -1.72
CA VAL A 120 13.60 -14.13 -2.47
C VAL A 120 12.49 -14.60 -1.54
N GLU A 121 12.74 -15.60 -0.69
CA GLU A 121 11.77 -16.09 0.30
C GLU A 121 11.31 -15.00 1.27
N ASP A 122 12.25 -14.18 1.77
CA ASP A 122 11.92 -13.07 2.67
C ASP A 122 11.02 -12.02 1.98
N LEU A 123 11.26 -11.75 0.69
CA LEU A 123 10.40 -10.86 -0.09
C LEU A 123 9.04 -11.48 -0.42
N GLN A 124 8.95 -12.78 -0.71
CA GLN A 124 7.67 -13.49 -0.89
C GLN A 124 6.83 -13.45 0.37
N LYS A 125 7.45 -13.57 1.54
CA LYS A 125 6.77 -13.41 2.82
C LYS A 125 6.23 -11.99 3.00
N GLN A 126 7.05 -10.96 2.72
CA GLN A 126 6.61 -9.56 2.76
C GLN A 126 5.45 -9.29 1.80
N LEU A 127 5.48 -9.87 0.60
CA LEU A 127 4.40 -9.79 -0.38
C LEU A 127 3.09 -10.36 0.19
N THR A 128 3.17 -11.56 0.79
CA THR A 128 1.99 -12.20 1.40
C THR A 128 1.41 -11.34 2.52
N GLU A 129 2.26 -10.83 3.42
CA GLU A 129 1.85 -9.95 4.52
C GLU A 129 1.20 -8.65 4.01
N ALA A 130 1.76 -8.07 2.93
CA ALA A 130 1.24 -6.85 2.31
C ALA A 130 -0.13 -7.10 1.62
N GLN A 131 -0.27 -8.21 0.92
CA GLN A 131 -1.54 -8.60 0.30
C GLN A 131 -2.65 -8.83 1.33
N GLU A 132 -2.34 -9.55 2.41
CA GLU A 132 -3.30 -9.77 3.51
C GLU A 132 -3.67 -8.47 4.22
N ALA A 133 -2.72 -7.55 4.40
CA ALA A 133 -2.98 -6.24 4.99
C ALA A 133 -3.90 -5.39 4.09
N ALA A 134 -3.65 -5.38 2.78
CA ALA A 134 -4.47 -4.68 1.81
C ALA A 134 -5.90 -5.25 1.76
N GLN A 135 -6.03 -6.58 1.76
CA GLN A 135 -7.34 -7.24 1.79
C GLN A 135 -8.12 -6.91 3.07
N ARG A 136 -7.47 -6.96 4.24
CA ARG A 136 -8.13 -6.58 5.52
C ARG A 136 -8.58 -5.11 5.51
N GLN A 137 -7.80 -4.22 4.90
CA GLN A 137 -8.17 -2.82 4.77
C GLN A 137 -9.37 -2.64 3.86
N GLU A 138 -9.39 -3.32 2.72
CA GLU A 138 -10.53 -3.30 1.79
C GLU A 138 -11.82 -3.85 2.42
N GLU A 139 -11.73 -5.00 3.10
CA GLU A 139 -12.86 -5.57 3.84
C GLU A 139 -13.39 -4.63 4.93
N THR A 140 -12.50 -3.92 5.62
CA THR A 140 -12.88 -2.94 6.64
C THR A 140 -13.62 -1.76 6.01
N GLN A 141 -13.08 -1.22 4.90
CA GLN A 141 -13.71 -0.11 4.17
C GLN A 141 -15.10 -0.52 3.62
N GLN A 142 -15.20 -1.73 3.05
CA GLN A 142 -16.49 -2.25 2.56
C GLN A 142 -17.52 -2.38 3.67
N LYS A 143 -17.13 -2.87 4.85
CA LYS A 143 -18.02 -2.95 6.03
C LYS A 143 -18.46 -1.57 6.50
N GLN A 144 -17.56 -0.60 6.55
CA GLN A 144 -17.88 0.78 6.92
C GLN A 144 -18.88 1.40 5.92
N GLU A 145 -18.64 1.25 4.63
CA GLU A 145 -19.55 1.74 3.59
C GLU A 145 -20.93 1.08 3.66
N GLN A 146 -20.98 -0.24 3.87
CA GLN A 146 -22.27 -0.95 4.06
C GLN A 146 -23.02 -0.45 5.28
N GLN A 147 -22.37 -0.19 6.40
CA GLN A 147 -22.99 0.36 7.60
C GLN A 147 -23.49 1.79 7.38
N LYS A 148 -22.71 2.62 6.72
CA LYS A 148 -23.11 3.97 6.32
C LYS A 148 -24.36 3.95 5.45
N GLN A 149 -24.40 3.08 4.44
CA GLN A 149 -25.57 2.92 3.56
C GLN A 149 -26.80 2.41 4.33
N MET A 150 -26.61 1.47 5.28
CA MET A 150 -27.69 1.00 6.14
C MET A 150 -28.27 2.13 7.00
N PHE A 151 -27.44 2.95 7.64
CA PHE A 151 -27.90 4.10 8.40
C PHE A 151 -28.56 5.16 7.52
N SER A 152 -28.01 5.44 6.35
CA SER A 152 -28.63 6.33 5.37
C SER A 152 -30.05 5.87 4.99
N SER A 153 -30.21 4.58 4.67
CA SER A 153 -31.51 4.01 4.32
C SER A 153 -32.52 4.10 5.48
N ARG A 154 -32.06 3.92 6.72
CA ARG A 154 -32.92 4.05 7.91
C ARG A 154 -33.32 5.50 8.17
N ILE A 155 -32.42 6.45 7.91
CA ILE A 155 -32.75 7.89 7.94
C ILE A 155 -33.84 8.22 6.92
N ASP A 156 -33.69 7.75 5.68
CA ASP A 156 -34.65 7.96 4.61
C ASP A 156 -36.03 7.35 4.95
N GLU A 157 -36.06 6.14 5.52
CA GLU A 157 -37.25 5.47 5.99
C GLU A 157 -37.94 6.25 7.12
N GLN A 158 -37.17 6.75 8.09
CA GLN A 158 -37.68 7.53 9.20
C GLN A 158 -38.22 8.89 8.71
N GLU A 159 -37.60 9.53 7.74
CA GLU A 159 -38.11 10.74 7.09
C GLU A 159 -39.43 10.50 6.40
N ALA A 160 -39.60 9.38 5.70
CA ALA A 160 -40.85 9.00 5.08
C ALA A 160 -41.99 8.75 6.13
N ASN A 161 -41.58 8.21 7.32
CA ASN A 161 -42.53 8.07 8.42
C ASN A 161 -42.93 9.41 9.04
N ASP A 162 -41.99 10.37 9.13
CA ASP A 162 -42.26 11.72 9.65
C ASP A 162 -43.28 12.47 8.82
N GLN A 163 -43.43 12.18 7.52
CA GLN A 163 -44.45 12.79 6.67
C GLN A 163 -45.87 12.52 7.18
N LYS A 164 -46.11 11.43 7.91
CA LYS A 164 -47.40 11.08 8.50
C LYS A 164 -47.82 12.05 9.61
N ILE A 165 -46.88 12.77 10.22
CA ILE A 165 -47.18 13.77 11.25
C ILE A 165 -48.06 14.90 10.66
N SER A 166 -47.79 15.28 9.40
CA SER A 166 -48.58 16.32 8.71
C SER A 166 -50.02 15.91 8.39
N ASP A 167 -50.33 14.62 8.49
CA ASP A 167 -51.69 14.08 8.23
C ASP A 167 -52.52 13.96 9.51
N ALA A 168 -51.95 14.33 10.68
CA ALA A 168 -52.66 14.29 11.96
C ALA A 168 -53.93 15.13 11.95
N ALA A 169 -55.03 14.56 12.43
CA ALA A 169 -56.31 15.21 12.44
C ALA A 169 -56.57 16.14 13.66
N THR A 170 -55.80 15.91 14.74
CA THR A 170 -55.88 16.67 15.98
C THR A 170 -54.51 17.00 16.57
N PRO A 171 -54.36 18.05 17.39
CA PRO A 171 -53.11 18.36 18.07
C PRO A 171 -52.60 17.22 18.97
N GLU A 172 -53.51 16.46 19.57
CA GLU A 172 -53.15 15.31 20.41
C GLU A 172 -52.55 14.16 19.55
N GLU A 173 -53.13 13.88 18.38
CA GLU A 173 -52.61 12.91 17.43
C GLU A 173 -51.26 13.37 16.86
N GLU A 174 -51.11 14.66 16.54
CA GLU A 174 -49.82 15.23 16.10
C GLU A 174 -48.74 15.09 17.19
N LEU A 175 -49.08 15.34 18.45
CA LEU A 175 -48.18 15.15 19.58
C LEU A 175 -47.75 13.67 19.74
N GLU A 176 -48.69 12.72 19.62
CA GLU A 176 -48.40 11.29 19.69
C GLU A 176 -47.45 10.86 18.56
N LEU A 177 -47.75 11.24 17.32
CA LEU A 177 -46.93 10.92 16.16
C LEU A 177 -45.54 11.56 16.25
N THR A 178 -45.44 12.82 16.67
CA THR A 178 -44.18 13.53 16.82
C THR A 178 -43.32 12.91 17.94
N SER A 179 -43.92 12.52 19.07
CA SER A 179 -43.23 11.85 20.17
C SER A 179 -42.69 10.49 19.75
N THR A 180 -43.49 9.71 19.02
CA THR A 180 -43.10 8.42 18.47
C THR A 180 -41.96 8.58 17.47
N SER A 181 -42.02 9.60 16.62
CA SER A 181 -40.95 9.93 15.69
C SER A 181 -39.66 10.32 16.42
N PHE A 182 -39.74 11.15 17.46
CA PHE A 182 -38.59 11.49 18.28
C PHE A 182 -37.91 10.23 18.90
N GLU A 183 -38.72 9.32 19.46
CA GLU A 183 -38.19 8.07 20.05
C GLU A 183 -37.47 7.20 18.99
N ALA A 184 -38.01 7.16 17.76
CA ALA A 184 -37.39 6.44 16.66
C ALA A 184 -36.04 7.09 16.23
N TRP A 185 -35.98 8.43 16.13
CA TRP A 185 -34.75 9.15 15.87
C TRP A 185 -33.72 9.00 16.98
N ASP A 186 -34.13 9.02 18.27
CA ASP A 186 -33.25 8.86 19.42
C ASP A 186 -32.67 7.44 19.49
N THR A 187 -33.48 6.43 19.13
CA THR A 187 -33.03 5.05 18.98
C THR A 187 -31.97 4.93 17.86
N LEU A 188 -32.26 5.49 16.69
CA LEU A 188 -31.32 5.50 15.57
C LEU A 188 -30.01 6.21 15.93
N LEU A 189 -30.10 7.35 16.61
CA LEU A 189 -28.96 8.09 17.10
C LEU A 189 -28.09 7.26 18.03
N SER A 190 -28.70 6.54 18.98
CA SER A 190 -28.00 5.67 19.91
C SER A 190 -27.23 4.57 19.20
N GLU A 191 -27.85 3.89 18.22
CA GLU A 191 -27.20 2.85 17.43
C GLU A 191 -26.04 3.40 16.57
N MET A 192 -26.18 4.62 16.06
CA MET A 192 -25.08 5.29 15.34
C MET A 192 -23.89 5.59 16.26
N TYR A 193 -24.13 6.00 17.49
CA TYR A 193 -23.07 6.18 18.49
C TYR A 193 -22.40 4.87 18.87
N ASP A 194 -23.19 3.80 19.06
CA ASP A 194 -22.64 2.46 19.35
C ASP A 194 -21.73 1.99 18.20
N TYR A 195 -22.11 2.25 16.96
CA TYR A 195 -21.26 1.95 15.81
C TYR A 195 -19.99 2.82 15.78
N LEU A 196 -20.09 4.13 16.01
CA LEU A 196 -18.93 5.04 16.04
C LEU A 196 -17.91 4.63 17.12
N ALA A 197 -18.35 4.08 18.25
CA ALA A 197 -17.47 3.53 19.26
C ALA A 197 -16.60 2.35 18.76
N THR A 198 -17.02 1.69 17.68
CA THR A 198 -16.26 0.56 17.09
C THR A 198 -15.28 0.97 16.00
N VAL A 199 -15.49 2.15 15.37
CA VAL A 199 -14.71 2.58 14.20
C VAL A 199 -13.81 3.78 14.45
N LEU A 200 -14.14 4.64 15.41
CA LEU A 200 -13.32 5.78 15.79
C LEU A 200 -12.16 5.33 16.70
N ASN A 201 -11.02 6.00 16.57
CA ASN A 201 -9.98 5.82 17.59
C ASN A 201 -10.38 6.47 18.93
N ALA A 202 -9.65 6.12 20.00
CA ALA A 202 -9.98 6.54 21.37
C ALA A 202 -10.11 8.06 21.52
N ASP A 203 -9.24 8.85 20.91
CA ASP A 203 -9.26 10.31 21.01
C ASP A 203 -10.44 10.92 20.24
N GLN A 204 -10.71 10.40 19.04
CA GLN A 204 -11.86 10.81 18.24
C GLN A 204 -13.17 10.50 18.94
N TYR A 205 -13.30 9.28 19.51
CA TYR A 205 -14.49 8.87 20.23
C TYR A 205 -14.71 9.71 21.50
N ALA A 206 -13.66 9.94 22.29
CA ALA A 206 -13.74 10.78 23.50
C ALA A 206 -14.16 12.22 23.17
N SER A 207 -13.68 12.79 22.06
CA SER A 207 -14.10 14.10 21.57
C SER A 207 -15.58 14.13 21.19
N GLU A 208 -16.04 13.08 20.48
CA GLU A 208 -17.44 12.97 20.05
C GLU A 208 -18.37 12.71 21.24
N GLU A 209 -17.96 11.90 22.22
CA GLU A 209 -18.70 11.69 23.47
C GLU A 209 -18.87 12.99 24.28
N ALA A 210 -17.82 13.81 24.38
CA ALA A 210 -17.91 15.13 25.01
C ALA A 210 -18.87 16.07 24.26
N SER A 211 -18.80 16.06 22.93
CA SER A 211 -19.72 16.79 22.06
C SER A 211 -21.19 16.33 22.26
N TYR A 212 -21.40 15.02 22.40
CA TYR A 212 -22.73 14.44 22.64
C TYR A 212 -23.35 14.93 23.96
N LYS A 213 -22.58 14.95 25.04
CA LYS A 213 -23.07 15.43 26.36
C LYS A 213 -23.56 16.88 26.28
N THR A 214 -22.76 17.76 25.68
CA THR A 214 -23.16 19.15 25.47
C THR A 214 -24.40 19.26 24.58
N TRP A 215 -24.43 18.47 23.51
CA TRP A 215 -25.57 18.45 22.57
C TRP A 215 -26.88 17.99 23.23
N VAL A 216 -26.85 17.00 24.13
CA VAL A 216 -28.03 16.57 24.90
C VAL A 216 -28.57 17.70 25.78
N GLU A 217 -27.67 18.42 26.48
CA GLU A 217 -28.05 19.57 27.31
C GLU A 217 -28.70 20.68 26.46
N GLU A 218 -28.13 20.98 25.29
CA GLU A 218 -28.65 21.98 24.36
C GLU A 218 -30.04 21.56 23.82
N ARG A 219 -30.21 20.29 23.43
CA ARG A 219 -31.48 19.73 22.95
C ARG A 219 -32.57 19.88 24.00
N ASP A 220 -32.29 19.44 25.23
CA ASP A 220 -33.30 19.41 26.29
C ASP A 220 -33.68 20.83 26.73
N LYS A 221 -32.69 21.73 26.86
CA LYS A 221 -32.95 23.14 27.12
C LYS A 221 -33.72 23.85 26.00
N GLY A 222 -33.41 23.51 24.75
CA GLY A 222 -34.12 24.01 23.58
C GLY A 222 -35.57 23.59 23.58
N ALA A 223 -35.86 22.34 23.94
CA ALA A 223 -37.23 21.81 24.09
C ALA A 223 -38.02 22.51 25.21
N GLU A 224 -37.39 22.74 26.38
CA GLU A 224 -37.99 23.48 27.47
C GLU A 224 -38.34 24.91 27.06
N ASN A 225 -37.46 25.59 26.33
CA ASN A 225 -37.69 26.93 25.82
C ASN A 225 -38.84 26.97 24.80
N ALA A 226 -38.94 25.95 23.93
CA ALA A 226 -40.01 25.85 22.94
C ALA A 226 -41.38 25.66 23.64
N ALA A 227 -41.44 24.81 24.65
CA ALA A 227 -42.65 24.63 25.46
C ALA A 227 -43.07 25.91 26.18
N ALA A 228 -42.13 26.66 26.77
CA ALA A 228 -42.41 27.89 27.54
C ALA A 228 -42.97 29.04 26.70
N GLN A 229 -42.87 28.99 25.37
CA GLN A 229 -43.37 30.00 24.44
C GLN A 229 -44.79 29.70 23.95
N SER A 230 -45.38 28.58 24.35
CA SER A 230 -46.71 28.12 23.89
C SER A 230 -47.78 28.64 24.78
N GLU A 231 -49.02 28.77 24.23
CA GLU A 231 -50.16 29.36 24.90
C GLU A 231 -50.89 28.40 25.83
N ASP A 232 -50.80 27.08 25.55
CA ASP A 232 -51.43 26.03 26.33
C ASP A 232 -50.49 24.79 26.51
N GLU A 233 -50.93 23.86 27.35
CA GLU A 233 -50.11 22.68 27.72
C GLU A 233 -49.86 21.74 26.53
N THR A 234 -50.88 21.44 25.72
CA THR A 234 -50.76 20.54 24.57
C THR A 234 -49.85 21.17 23.51
N ALA A 235 -50.03 22.43 23.18
CA ALA A 235 -49.17 23.16 22.25
C ALA A 235 -47.72 23.22 22.79
N GLY A 236 -47.50 23.37 24.11
CA GLY A 236 -46.20 23.34 24.72
C GLY A 236 -45.52 21.99 24.61
N GLN A 237 -46.23 20.90 24.87
CA GLN A 237 -45.74 19.55 24.72
C GLN A 237 -45.39 19.23 23.25
N LEU A 238 -46.24 19.62 22.31
CA LEU A 238 -45.94 19.44 20.86
C LEU A 238 -44.73 20.23 20.42
N ALA A 239 -44.58 21.49 20.86
CA ALA A 239 -43.42 22.32 20.54
C ALA A 239 -42.11 21.69 21.07
N ALA A 240 -42.12 21.16 22.32
CA ALA A 240 -40.99 20.46 22.88
C ALA A 240 -40.62 19.16 22.12
N ALA A 241 -41.64 18.36 21.79
CA ALA A 241 -41.46 17.12 21.02
C ALA A 241 -40.90 17.39 19.62
N SER A 242 -41.46 18.38 18.91
CA SER A 242 -41.00 18.80 17.57
C SER A 242 -39.56 19.31 17.59
N PHE A 243 -39.20 20.08 18.63
CA PHE A 243 -37.81 20.54 18.80
C PHE A 243 -36.87 19.35 19.01
N LYS A 244 -37.18 18.44 19.94
CA LYS A 244 -36.35 17.24 20.19
C LYS A 244 -36.20 16.39 18.93
N GLN A 245 -37.30 16.11 18.23
CA GLN A 245 -37.30 15.33 17.00
C GLN A 245 -36.39 15.96 15.94
N SER A 246 -36.60 17.24 15.60
CA SER A 246 -35.81 17.92 14.56
C SER A 246 -34.32 18.05 14.94
N TYR A 247 -34.03 18.30 16.22
CA TYR A 247 -32.67 18.43 16.72
C TYR A 247 -31.92 17.09 16.71
N THR A 248 -32.62 15.98 17.06
CA THR A 248 -32.09 14.62 17.01
C THR A 248 -31.87 14.15 15.57
N LYS A 249 -32.82 14.40 14.68
CA LYS A 249 -32.69 14.17 13.25
C LYS A 249 -31.43 14.84 12.67
N ALA A 250 -31.24 16.13 12.97
CA ALA A 250 -30.05 16.88 12.50
C ALA A 250 -28.74 16.25 13.01
N ARG A 251 -28.73 15.70 14.24
CA ARG A 251 -27.58 15.01 14.79
C ARG A 251 -27.29 13.70 14.06
N CYS A 252 -28.31 12.92 13.71
CA CYS A 252 -28.13 11.69 12.91
C CYS A 252 -27.44 11.98 11.58
N TYR A 253 -27.83 13.02 10.85
CA TYR A 253 -27.15 13.43 9.62
C TYR A 253 -25.68 13.80 9.87
N LYS A 254 -25.41 14.56 10.93
CA LYS A 254 -24.03 14.92 11.29
C LYS A 254 -23.17 13.68 11.58
N LEU A 255 -23.74 12.66 12.26
CA LEU A 255 -23.01 11.41 12.53
C LEU A 255 -22.79 10.58 11.27
N LEU A 256 -23.75 10.60 10.33
CA LEU A 256 -23.59 9.91 9.04
C LEU A 256 -22.41 10.46 8.24
N ASP A 257 -22.12 11.76 8.33
CA ASP A 257 -20.95 12.38 7.69
C ASP A 257 -19.61 11.99 8.36
N LEU A 258 -19.66 11.53 9.61
CA LEU A 258 -18.46 11.06 10.34
C LEU A 258 -18.11 9.58 10.07
N MET A 259 -19.05 8.82 9.50
CA MET A 259 -18.89 7.41 9.11
C MET A 259 -18.31 7.31 7.70
#